data_d420891fb4b4eed9811b289cc916d8f2
#
_entry.id   d420891fb4b4eed9811b289cc916d8f2
#
_cell.length_a   1.000
_cell.length_b   1.000
_cell.length_c   1.000
_cell.angle_alpha   90.00
_cell.angle_beta   90.00
_cell.angle_gamma   90.00
#
_symmetry.space_group_name_H-M   'P 1'
#
loop_
_entity.id
_entity.type
_entity.pdbx_description
1 polymer ?
#
loop_
_entity_poly.entity_id
_entity_poly.type
_entity_poly.pdbx_seq_one_letter_code
_entity_poly.pdbx_strand_id
1 'polypeptide(L)'
;MTAHRDLKNLIRERQQKTGESYTAARVHVMHARTKLLGHVPDDTPTSIPSAEVEAVILKVNRQSARVRILGEAGEVTFRSGDVWSVVPGHVVSLAVDRRWTWLGAPYASGRIERARIDVARLDLLPLPLMGGELRDVRSSTEPHASPDPYAPLWKRLTAKPRPSFEFDHIAWGQFPGSDPEENPTCEASELIEAGDREGARELLMKALGADLRCLDAHALLGYLEFDRSPERAIAHYELGVRIGELSVPVGFDGLIVWGRIYNRPFLRCLHGYGLCLWRLSRALEASRVFQRILSMNPNDLHQGVRFCLDDIQQGGRWPETHEGDEATRPRRPGASASSHGDS
;
A
#
# COMPACT_ATOMS: atom_id res chain seq x y z
N MET A 1 -9.45 29.61 16.54
CA MET A 1 -10.73 28.90 16.26
C MET A 1 -10.87 28.80 14.76
N THR A 2 -11.02 27.61 14.22
CA THR A 2 -10.87 27.35 12.78
C THR A 2 -12.19 27.52 12.05
N ALA A 3 -12.21 28.19 10.90
CA ALA A 3 -13.34 28.42 10.00
C ALA A 3 -14.14 27.12 9.67
N HIS A 4 -13.54 25.99 9.86
CA HIS A 4 -14.14 24.66 9.65
C HIS A 4 -15.12 24.25 10.80
N ARG A 5 -14.86 24.70 12.01
CA ARG A 5 -15.71 24.43 13.18
C ARG A 5 -17.01 25.27 13.12
N ASP A 6 -16.88 26.50 12.68
CA ASP A 6 -18.02 27.42 12.53
C ASP A 6 -18.97 26.96 11.43
N LEU A 7 -18.45 26.43 10.32
CA LEU A 7 -19.25 25.88 9.23
C LEU A 7 -20.06 24.64 9.68
N LYS A 8 -19.45 23.73 10.43
CA LYS A 8 -20.16 22.55 10.96
C LYS A 8 -21.29 22.94 11.91
N ASN A 9 -21.07 23.96 12.73
CA ASN A 9 -22.09 24.45 13.64
C ASN A 9 -23.28 25.07 12.89
N LEU A 10 -23.04 25.90 11.88
CA LEU A 10 -24.07 26.47 11.03
C LEU A 10 -24.91 25.42 10.30
N ILE A 11 -24.28 24.35 9.83
CA ILE A 11 -25.00 23.24 9.19
C ILE A 11 -25.89 22.51 10.19
N ARG A 12 -25.41 22.25 11.40
CA ARG A 12 -26.16 21.58 12.46
C ARG A 12 -27.34 22.44 12.96
N GLU A 13 -27.13 23.72 13.13
CA GLU A 13 -28.19 24.66 13.48
C GLU A 13 -29.31 24.69 12.43
N ARG A 14 -28.93 24.67 11.16
CA ARG A 14 -29.93 24.61 10.08
C ARG A 14 -30.67 23.28 10.09
N GLN A 15 -30.00 22.14 10.28
CA GLN A 15 -30.66 20.84 10.41
C GLN A 15 -31.70 20.83 11.55
N GLN A 16 -31.32 21.40 12.69
CA GLN A 16 -32.26 21.48 13.84
C GLN A 16 -33.48 22.35 13.57
N LYS A 17 -33.32 23.42 12.77
CA LYS A 17 -34.39 24.34 12.43
C LYS A 17 -35.34 23.83 11.34
N THR A 18 -34.81 23.09 10.37
CA THR A 18 -35.56 22.73 9.14
C THR A 18 -35.89 21.26 9.03
N GLY A 19 -35.26 20.38 9.85
CA GLY A 19 -35.44 18.93 9.77
C GLY A 19 -34.81 18.27 8.51
N GLU A 20 -34.11 19.05 7.68
CA GLU A 20 -33.47 18.52 6.47
C GLU A 20 -32.25 17.68 6.77
N SER A 21 -31.85 16.84 5.83
CA SER A 21 -30.63 16.02 5.98
C SER A 21 -29.36 16.87 6.07
N TYR A 22 -28.29 16.36 6.70
CA TYR A 22 -27.00 17.07 6.79
C TYR A 22 -26.47 17.51 5.43
N THR A 23 -26.67 16.69 4.42
CA THR A 23 -26.22 16.99 3.05
C THR A 23 -27.01 18.15 2.45
N ALA A 24 -28.32 18.19 2.63
CA ALA A 24 -29.18 19.29 2.18
C ALA A 24 -28.87 20.58 2.94
N ALA A 25 -28.78 20.53 4.29
CA ALA A 25 -28.42 21.66 5.13
C ALA A 25 -27.03 22.23 4.72
N ARG A 26 -26.06 21.38 4.44
CA ARG A 26 -24.73 21.80 3.97
C ARG A 26 -24.80 22.57 2.65
N VAL A 27 -25.54 22.07 1.68
CA VAL A 27 -25.70 22.74 0.37
C VAL A 27 -26.30 24.14 0.57
N HIS A 28 -27.33 24.26 1.36
CA HIS A 28 -27.99 25.53 1.63
C HIS A 28 -27.14 26.55 2.40
N VAL A 29 -26.42 26.10 3.45
CA VAL A 29 -25.50 26.97 4.21
C VAL A 29 -24.34 27.44 3.32
N MET A 30 -23.82 26.56 2.47
CA MET A 30 -22.74 26.92 1.52
C MET A 30 -23.24 27.93 0.49
N HIS A 31 -24.43 27.74 -0.08
CA HIS A 31 -25.05 28.66 -1.04
C HIS A 31 -25.31 30.04 -0.44
N ALA A 32 -25.86 30.10 0.78
CA ALA A 32 -26.11 31.34 1.51
C ALA A 32 -24.78 32.10 1.80
N ARG A 33 -23.73 31.39 2.17
CA ARG A 33 -22.39 31.97 2.42
C ARG A 33 -21.77 32.54 1.14
N THR A 34 -21.90 31.85 0.01
CA THR A 34 -21.43 32.30 -1.30
C THR A 34 -22.14 33.56 -1.73
N LYS A 35 -23.47 33.65 -1.50
CA LYS A 35 -24.26 34.82 -1.82
C LYS A 35 -23.92 36.05 -0.97
N LEU A 36 -23.57 35.84 0.31
CA LEU A 36 -23.17 36.91 1.23
C LEU A 36 -21.79 37.49 0.95
N LEU A 37 -20.88 36.67 0.39
CA LEU A 37 -19.51 37.08 0.09
C LEU A 37 -19.35 37.74 -1.29
N GLY A 38 -20.45 37.89 -2.06
CA GLY A 38 -20.42 38.54 -3.39
C GLY A 38 -19.53 37.87 -4.43
N HIS A 39 -19.05 36.68 -4.14
CA HIS A 39 -18.21 35.92 -5.02
C HIS A 39 -19.07 34.88 -5.73
N VAL A 40 -19.53 35.23 -6.93
CA VAL A 40 -20.01 34.21 -7.89
C VAL A 40 -18.76 33.45 -8.33
N PRO A 41 -18.64 32.14 -8.02
CA PRO A 41 -17.57 31.37 -8.63
C PRO A 41 -17.75 31.48 -10.14
N ASP A 42 -16.65 31.71 -10.85
CA ASP A 42 -16.62 31.60 -12.30
C ASP A 42 -16.79 30.12 -12.67
N ASP A 43 -18.05 29.66 -12.58
CA ASP A 43 -18.50 28.30 -12.85
C ASP A 43 -18.65 28.06 -14.36
N THR A 44 -18.02 28.89 -15.19
CA THR A 44 -17.97 28.64 -16.63
C THR A 44 -17.06 27.44 -16.84
N PRO A 45 -17.61 26.25 -17.17
CA PRO A 45 -16.78 25.10 -17.44
C PRO A 45 -15.98 25.38 -18.70
N THR A 46 -14.70 25.59 -18.57
CA THR A 46 -13.81 25.59 -19.71
C THR A 46 -13.77 24.17 -20.24
N SER A 47 -14.54 23.89 -21.30
CA SER A 47 -14.40 22.65 -22.06
C SER A 47 -13.04 22.71 -22.75
N ILE A 48 -12.04 22.11 -22.12
CA ILE A 48 -10.74 21.92 -22.75
C ILE A 48 -10.90 20.70 -23.68
N PRO A 49 -10.40 20.75 -24.95
CA PRO A 49 -10.30 19.52 -25.73
C PRO A 49 -9.56 18.48 -24.88
N SER A 50 -10.08 17.25 -24.85
CA SER A 50 -9.58 16.14 -24.02
C SER A 50 -8.05 16.04 -24.14
N ALA A 51 -7.36 16.67 -23.18
CA ALA A 51 -5.91 16.62 -23.13
C ALA A 51 -5.52 15.41 -22.27
N GLU A 52 -4.77 14.49 -22.85
CA GLU A 52 -4.17 13.40 -22.09
C GLU A 52 -3.03 13.98 -21.22
N VAL A 53 -3.15 13.82 -19.90
CA VAL A 53 -2.13 14.27 -18.95
C VAL A 53 -1.69 13.12 -18.06
N GLU A 54 -0.42 13.09 -17.70
CA GLU A 54 0.08 12.14 -16.72
C GLU A 54 -0.06 12.71 -15.30
N ALA A 55 -0.45 11.86 -14.36
CA ALA A 55 -0.58 12.23 -12.97
C ALA A 55 -0.19 11.07 -12.03
N VAL A 56 0.23 11.43 -10.82
CA VAL A 56 0.46 10.48 -9.71
C VAL A 56 -0.79 10.46 -8.83
N ILE A 57 -1.29 9.27 -8.54
CA ILE A 57 -2.36 9.08 -7.55
C ILE A 57 -1.76 9.20 -6.15
N LEU A 58 -2.23 10.16 -5.36
CA LEU A 58 -1.79 10.38 -3.98
C LEU A 58 -2.74 9.73 -2.97
N LYS A 59 -4.04 9.79 -3.24
CA LYS A 59 -5.09 9.22 -2.37
C LYS A 59 -6.29 8.83 -3.21
N VAL A 60 -6.90 7.70 -2.87
CA VAL A 60 -8.15 7.21 -3.48
C VAL A 60 -9.28 7.32 -2.49
N ASN A 61 -10.40 7.94 -2.91
CA ASN A 61 -11.67 7.99 -2.21
C ASN A 61 -12.71 7.25 -3.05
N ARG A 62 -13.96 7.12 -2.54
CA ARG A 62 -15.02 6.35 -3.23
C ARG A 62 -15.30 6.77 -4.67
N GLN A 63 -15.27 8.08 -4.98
CA GLN A 63 -15.64 8.64 -6.29
C GLN A 63 -14.65 9.67 -6.81
N SER A 64 -13.48 9.76 -6.20
CA SER A 64 -12.44 10.71 -6.59
C SER A 64 -11.08 10.24 -6.14
N ALA A 65 -10.04 10.73 -6.81
CA ALA A 65 -8.67 10.59 -6.37
C ALA A 65 -8.04 11.97 -6.15
N ARG A 66 -7.15 12.08 -5.18
CA ARG A 66 -6.23 13.20 -5.09
C ARG A 66 -5.06 12.87 -6.01
N VAL A 67 -4.75 13.73 -6.92
CA VAL A 67 -3.71 13.52 -7.92
C VAL A 67 -2.76 14.71 -7.99
N ARG A 68 -1.50 14.45 -8.31
CA ARG A 68 -0.49 15.44 -8.69
C ARG A 68 -0.25 15.28 -10.18
N ILE A 69 -0.69 16.25 -10.98
CA ILE A 69 -0.45 16.26 -12.42
C ILE A 69 1.03 16.55 -12.67
N LEU A 70 1.69 15.72 -13.47
CA LEU A 70 3.11 15.87 -13.75
C LEU A 70 3.35 17.12 -14.60
N GLY A 71 4.28 17.96 -14.13
CA GLY A 71 4.55 19.28 -14.79
C GLY A 71 3.66 20.41 -14.29
N GLU A 72 2.66 20.17 -13.46
CA GLU A 72 1.84 21.21 -12.84
C GLU A 72 2.14 21.32 -11.34
N ALA A 73 1.99 22.52 -10.79
CA ALA A 73 2.13 22.74 -9.35
C ALA A 73 0.83 22.40 -8.61
N GLY A 74 0.96 21.78 -7.42
CA GLY A 74 -0.14 21.51 -6.53
C GLY A 74 -0.85 20.18 -6.81
N GLU A 75 -1.94 19.97 -6.09
CA GLU A 75 -2.74 18.75 -6.11
C GLU A 75 -4.15 19.05 -6.60
N VAL A 76 -4.71 18.15 -7.37
CA VAL A 76 -6.05 18.27 -7.96
C VAL A 76 -6.95 17.15 -7.43
N THR A 77 -8.22 17.44 -7.15
CA THR A 77 -9.22 16.41 -6.90
C THR A 77 -9.82 15.96 -8.23
N PHE A 78 -9.41 14.78 -8.68
CA PHE A 78 -9.90 14.17 -9.92
C PHE A 78 -11.13 13.30 -9.66
N ARG A 79 -12.21 13.54 -10.36
CA ARG A 79 -13.46 12.77 -10.30
C ARG A 79 -13.58 11.86 -11.51
N SER A 80 -13.73 10.57 -11.27
CA SER A 80 -13.95 9.56 -12.30
C SER A 80 -14.72 8.38 -11.74
N GLY A 81 -15.47 7.67 -12.57
CA GLY A 81 -16.05 6.38 -12.23
C GLY A 81 -15.02 5.27 -12.07
N ASP A 82 -13.80 5.46 -12.59
CA ASP A 82 -12.76 4.44 -12.66
C ASP A 82 -11.75 4.49 -11.52
N VAL A 83 -11.94 5.40 -10.53
CA VAL A 83 -10.99 5.55 -9.40
C VAL A 83 -10.83 4.28 -8.56
N TRP A 84 -11.76 3.37 -8.64
CA TRP A 84 -11.68 2.06 -7.96
C TRP A 84 -10.58 1.16 -8.53
N SER A 85 -10.13 1.40 -9.78
CA SER A 85 -9.11 0.60 -10.47
C SER A 85 -7.69 0.99 -10.14
N VAL A 86 -7.48 2.07 -9.40
CA VAL A 86 -6.14 2.60 -9.08
C VAL A 86 -5.89 2.64 -7.58
N VAL A 87 -4.61 2.69 -7.24
CA VAL A 87 -4.12 2.79 -5.87
C VAL A 87 -3.14 3.96 -5.72
N PRO A 88 -2.93 4.52 -4.50
CA PRO A 88 -1.92 5.54 -4.25
C PRO A 88 -0.54 5.07 -4.74
N GLY A 89 0.17 5.92 -5.48
CA GLY A 89 1.45 5.62 -6.09
C GLY A 89 1.37 5.19 -7.57
N HIS A 90 0.18 4.91 -8.12
CA HIS A 90 0.06 4.73 -9.57
C HIS A 90 0.38 6.03 -10.32
N VAL A 91 1.10 5.90 -11.41
CA VAL A 91 1.19 6.90 -12.46
C VAL A 91 0.11 6.59 -13.50
N VAL A 92 -0.75 7.55 -13.76
CA VAL A 92 -1.91 7.37 -14.62
C VAL A 92 -1.91 8.35 -15.79
N SER A 93 -2.43 7.91 -16.95
CA SER A 93 -2.83 8.79 -18.04
C SER A 93 -4.29 9.15 -17.82
N LEU A 94 -4.58 10.43 -17.74
CA LEU A 94 -5.92 10.99 -17.55
C LEU A 94 -6.41 11.67 -18.81
N ALA A 95 -7.56 11.27 -19.33
CA ALA A 95 -8.32 12.03 -20.29
C ALA A 95 -9.18 13.03 -19.51
N VAL A 96 -8.75 14.30 -19.48
CA VAL A 96 -9.44 15.34 -18.71
C VAL A 96 -10.52 16.00 -19.58
N ASP A 97 -11.78 15.85 -19.17
CA ASP A 97 -12.94 16.43 -19.86
C ASP A 97 -13.25 17.84 -19.35
N ARG A 98 -13.03 18.09 -18.05
CA ARG A 98 -13.40 19.35 -17.38
C ARG A 98 -12.45 19.68 -16.24
N ARG A 99 -12.13 20.98 -16.07
CA ARG A 99 -11.44 21.54 -14.89
C ARG A 99 -12.26 22.66 -14.29
N TRP A 100 -12.22 22.80 -12.95
CA TRP A 100 -12.86 23.90 -12.24
C TRP A 100 -12.22 24.12 -10.87
N THR A 101 -12.52 25.24 -10.26
CA THR A 101 -12.12 25.54 -8.89
C THR A 101 -13.36 25.61 -7.99
N TRP A 102 -13.31 24.97 -6.84
CA TRP A 102 -14.36 25.01 -5.85
C TRP A 102 -13.79 25.36 -4.48
N LEU A 103 -14.23 26.47 -3.89
CA LEU A 103 -13.73 26.98 -2.60
C LEU A 103 -12.19 27.09 -2.57
N GLY A 104 -11.59 27.55 -3.65
CA GLY A 104 -10.13 27.69 -3.79
C GLY A 104 -9.37 26.39 -4.05
N ALA A 105 -10.04 25.23 -4.07
CA ALA A 105 -9.42 23.96 -4.39
C ALA A 105 -9.62 23.59 -5.86
N PRO A 106 -8.59 23.10 -6.56
CA PRO A 106 -8.70 22.69 -7.96
C PRO A 106 -9.34 21.30 -8.08
N TYR A 107 -10.22 21.17 -9.06
CA TYR A 107 -10.90 19.94 -9.43
C TYR A 107 -10.74 19.68 -10.92
N ALA A 108 -10.75 18.39 -11.27
CA ALA A 108 -10.90 17.93 -12.65
C ALA A 108 -11.81 16.71 -12.71
N SER A 109 -12.38 16.43 -13.86
CA SER A 109 -13.11 15.19 -14.13
C SER A 109 -12.76 14.63 -15.49
N GLY A 110 -12.95 13.32 -15.65
CA GLY A 110 -12.62 12.62 -16.87
C GLY A 110 -12.49 11.11 -16.65
N ARG A 111 -11.67 10.45 -17.47
CA ARG A 111 -11.43 9.01 -17.42
C ARG A 111 -9.96 8.72 -17.13
N ILE A 112 -9.72 7.55 -16.50
CA ILE A 112 -8.38 6.98 -16.33
C ILE A 112 -8.17 6.01 -17.50
N GLU A 113 -7.33 6.40 -18.46
CA GLU A 113 -7.07 5.60 -19.67
C GLU A 113 -6.07 4.48 -19.40
N ARG A 114 -5.06 4.74 -18.56
CA ARG A 114 -3.99 3.80 -18.24
C ARG A 114 -3.45 4.06 -16.84
N ALA A 115 -3.12 2.98 -16.15
CA ALA A 115 -2.40 3.02 -14.89
C ALA A 115 -1.16 2.13 -14.96
N ARG A 116 -0.04 2.59 -14.39
CA ARG A 116 1.19 1.82 -14.27
C ARG A 116 1.93 2.16 -12.99
N ILE A 117 2.83 1.27 -12.59
CA ILE A 117 3.78 1.53 -11.50
C ILE A 117 5.08 2.03 -12.11
N ASP A 118 5.45 3.26 -11.76
CA ASP A 118 6.68 3.92 -12.22
C ASP A 118 7.25 4.75 -11.07
N VAL A 119 8.02 4.10 -10.21
CA VAL A 119 8.55 4.74 -8.98
C VAL A 119 9.51 5.88 -9.28
N ALA A 120 10.15 5.91 -10.46
CA ALA A 120 11.00 7.03 -10.86
C ALA A 120 10.22 8.34 -11.03
N ARG A 121 8.92 8.26 -11.34
CA ARG A 121 8.02 9.41 -11.47
C ARG A 121 7.44 9.88 -10.13
N LEU A 122 7.62 9.11 -9.07
CA LEU A 122 7.11 9.45 -7.74
C LEU A 122 8.00 10.46 -7.01
N ASP A 123 9.25 10.61 -7.44
CA ASP A 123 10.26 11.48 -6.82
C ASP A 123 10.51 11.14 -5.34
N LEU A 124 10.59 9.83 -5.07
CA LEU A 124 10.79 9.31 -3.72
C LEU A 124 12.27 9.09 -3.44
N LEU A 125 12.71 9.54 -2.27
CA LEU A 125 14.03 9.19 -1.75
C LEU A 125 14.02 7.72 -1.26
N PRO A 126 15.10 6.95 -1.48
CA PRO A 126 15.25 5.63 -0.90
C PRO A 126 15.07 5.65 0.62
N LEU A 127 14.52 4.58 1.17
CA LEU A 127 14.50 4.36 2.61
C LEU A 127 15.92 4.06 3.09
N PRO A 128 16.37 4.58 4.24
CA PRO A 128 17.68 4.22 4.76
C PRO A 128 17.78 2.73 5.05
N LEU A 129 18.87 2.11 4.61
CA LEU A 129 19.18 0.70 4.87
C LEU A 129 20.46 0.65 5.71
N MET A 130 20.32 0.22 6.96
CA MET A 130 21.38 0.23 7.95
C MET A 130 21.91 -1.17 8.22
N GLY A 131 23.15 -1.29 8.73
CA GLY A 131 23.75 -2.56 9.10
C GLY A 131 25.00 -2.85 8.28
N GLY A 132 25.19 -4.10 7.89
CA GLY A 132 26.38 -4.61 7.18
C GLY A 132 27.18 -5.59 8.02
N GLU A 133 26.74 -5.88 9.26
CA GLU A 133 27.34 -6.91 10.08
C GLU A 133 27.23 -8.27 9.42
N LEU A 134 28.35 -9.00 9.36
CA LEU A 134 28.39 -10.35 8.81
C LEU A 134 27.61 -11.30 9.71
N ARG A 135 26.64 -11.99 9.14
CA ARG A 135 25.88 -13.06 9.79
C ARG A 135 26.15 -14.38 9.12
N ASP A 136 26.41 -15.39 9.97
CA ASP A 136 26.41 -16.78 9.53
C ASP A 136 24.96 -17.25 9.45
N VAL A 137 24.52 -17.59 8.24
CA VAL A 137 23.14 -18.04 7.96
C VAL A 137 23.11 -19.57 7.94
N ARG A 138 23.98 -20.24 8.71
CA ARG A 138 23.87 -21.68 8.83
C ARG A 138 22.50 -22.02 9.36
N SER A 139 21.75 -22.69 8.50
CA SER A 139 20.42 -23.18 8.79
C SER A 139 20.41 -23.99 10.10
N SER A 140 19.61 -23.57 11.07
CA SER A 140 19.12 -24.45 12.13
C SER A 140 18.11 -25.48 11.58
N THR A 141 18.01 -25.61 10.27
CA THR A 141 17.13 -26.58 9.63
C THR A 141 17.71 -27.95 9.82
N GLU A 142 17.08 -28.75 10.65
CA GLU A 142 17.29 -30.19 10.68
C GLU A 142 17.11 -30.74 9.26
N PRO A 143 17.97 -31.71 8.82
CA PRO A 143 17.82 -32.29 7.51
C PRO A 143 16.42 -32.93 7.42
N HIS A 144 15.54 -32.36 6.60
CA HIS A 144 14.28 -33.01 6.28
C HIS A 144 14.56 -34.36 5.64
N ALA A 145 13.83 -35.39 6.08
CA ALA A 145 13.98 -36.79 5.64
C ALA A 145 13.65 -37.00 4.14
N SER A 146 13.26 -35.96 3.43
CA SER A 146 12.94 -35.94 2.00
C SER A 146 14.00 -35.14 1.23
N PRO A 147 14.37 -35.53 0.00
CA PRO A 147 15.30 -34.73 -0.80
C PRO A 147 14.71 -33.34 -1.06
N ASP A 148 15.35 -32.33 -0.49
CA ASP A 148 14.98 -30.93 -0.68
C ASP A 148 15.42 -30.49 -2.09
N PRO A 149 14.48 -30.17 -3.01
CA PRO A 149 14.80 -29.73 -4.37
C PRO A 149 15.59 -28.43 -4.39
N TYR A 150 15.56 -27.67 -3.29
CA TYR A 150 16.30 -26.42 -3.13
C TYR A 150 17.64 -26.59 -2.41
N ALA A 151 18.08 -27.81 -2.10
CA ALA A 151 19.37 -28.07 -1.46
C ALA A 151 20.56 -27.36 -2.16
N PRO A 152 20.65 -27.32 -3.51
CA PRO A 152 21.70 -26.55 -4.19
C PRO A 152 21.61 -25.04 -3.94
N LEU A 153 20.39 -24.49 -3.85
CA LEU A 153 20.15 -23.09 -3.52
C LEU A 153 20.62 -22.80 -2.09
N TRP A 154 20.20 -23.62 -1.14
CA TRP A 154 20.61 -23.48 0.27
C TRP A 154 22.11 -23.56 0.44
N LYS A 155 22.74 -24.54 -0.15
CA LYS A 155 24.21 -24.70 -0.12
C LYS A 155 24.90 -23.42 -0.60
N ARG A 156 24.41 -22.81 -1.66
CA ARG A 156 24.95 -21.54 -2.19
C ARG A 156 24.69 -20.37 -1.24
N LEU A 157 23.46 -20.23 -0.72
CA LEU A 157 23.04 -19.11 0.13
C LEU A 157 23.70 -19.13 1.51
N THR A 158 24.10 -20.31 2.00
CA THR A 158 24.72 -20.52 3.32
C THR A 158 26.23 -20.79 3.24
N ALA A 159 26.84 -20.77 2.06
CA ALA A 159 28.24 -21.10 1.86
C ALA A 159 29.24 -20.21 2.62
N LYS A 160 28.86 -18.96 2.85
CA LYS A 160 29.67 -17.95 3.54
C LYS A 160 28.81 -17.00 4.35
N PRO A 161 29.35 -16.38 5.41
CA PRO A 161 28.67 -15.27 6.09
C PRO A 161 28.35 -14.15 5.10
N ARG A 162 27.19 -13.50 5.27
CA ARG A 162 26.70 -12.42 4.42
C ARG A 162 26.34 -11.20 5.27
N PRO A 163 26.55 -9.98 4.75
CA PRO A 163 26.18 -8.77 5.48
C PRO A 163 24.66 -8.70 5.66
N SER A 164 24.22 -8.39 6.89
CA SER A 164 22.82 -8.26 7.25
C SER A 164 22.43 -6.82 7.39
N PHE A 165 21.31 -6.45 6.79
CA PHE A 165 20.81 -5.09 6.76
C PHE A 165 19.39 -5.02 7.35
N GLU A 166 19.00 -3.81 7.76
CA GLU A 166 17.67 -3.49 8.25
C GLU A 166 17.25 -2.14 7.70
N PHE A 167 16.00 -2.06 7.24
CA PHE A 167 15.39 -0.77 6.92
C PHE A 167 15.30 0.07 8.19
N ASP A 168 15.41 1.39 8.07
CA ASP A 168 15.10 2.28 9.18
C ASP A 168 13.61 2.21 9.51
N HIS A 169 13.24 2.57 10.72
CA HIS A 169 11.86 2.63 11.24
C HIS A 169 10.90 3.44 10.33
N ILE A 170 11.42 4.34 9.52
CA ILE A 170 10.70 5.09 8.48
C ILE A 170 9.94 4.17 7.50
N ALA A 171 10.34 2.89 7.39
CA ALA A 171 9.64 1.91 6.57
C ALA A 171 8.19 1.66 7.06
N TRP A 172 7.88 2.01 8.30
CA TRP A 172 6.52 1.96 8.86
C TRP A 172 5.75 3.27 8.67
N GLY A 173 6.42 4.32 8.21
CA GLY A 173 5.87 5.65 7.99
C GLY A 173 6.02 6.55 9.22
N GLN A 174 6.62 7.71 8.99
CA GLN A 174 6.63 8.80 9.95
C GLN A 174 5.62 9.85 9.49
N PHE A 175 4.77 10.28 10.43
CA PHE A 175 3.77 11.30 10.15
C PHE A 175 4.22 12.62 10.78
N PRO A 176 4.28 13.72 10.02
CA PRO A 176 4.54 15.02 10.59
C PRO A 176 3.53 15.36 11.69
N GLY A 177 4.01 15.56 12.93
CA GLY A 177 3.16 15.94 14.06
C GLY A 177 2.46 14.80 14.78
N SER A 178 2.74 13.53 14.47
CA SER A 178 2.32 12.37 15.28
C SER A 178 3.33 12.09 16.38
N ASP A 179 2.84 11.51 17.47
CA ASP A 179 3.70 10.93 18.49
C ASP A 179 4.52 9.79 17.85
N PRO A 180 5.84 9.73 18.05
CA PRO A 180 6.65 8.61 17.57
C PRO A 180 6.18 7.24 18.07
N GLU A 181 5.40 7.19 19.16
CA GLU A 181 4.81 5.98 19.69
C GLU A 181 3.48 5.62 19.01
N GLU A 182 2.81 6.58 18.34
CA GLU A 182 1.60 6.35 17.58
C GLU A 182 1.94 5.86 16.16
N ASN A 183 2.00 4.54 16.02
CA ASN A 183 2.17 3.92 14.71
C ASN A 183 0.79 3.61 14.09
N PRO A 184 0.35 4.35 13.06
CA PRO A 184 -0.98 4.15 12.47
C PRO A 184 -1.13 2.79 11.79
N THR A 185 -0.04 2.11 11.45
CA THR A 185 -0.12 0.76 10.89
C THR A 185 -0.37 -0.29 11.98
N CYS A 186 0.06 -0.04 13.22
CA CYS A 186 -0.31 -0.87 14.37
C CYS A 186 -1.80 -0.74 14.69
N GLU A 187 -2.30 0.50 14.78
CA GLU A 187 -3.74 0.76 14.98
C GLU A 187 -4.58 0.15 13.85
N ALA A 188 -4.15 0.28 12.59
CA ALA A 188 -4.82 -0.35 11.47
C ALA A 188 -4.83 -1.88 11.58
N SER A 189 -3.77 -2.50 12.12
CA SER A 189 -3.72 -3.94 12.37
C SER A 189 -4.73 -4.37 13.43
N GLU A 190 -4.87 -3.60 14.50
CA GLU A 190 -5.87 -3.84 15.55
C GLU A 190 -7.30 -3.71 15.00
N LEU A 191 -7.57 -2.71 14.15
CA LEU A 191 -8.85 -2.56 13.48
C LEU A 191 -9.16 -3.74 12.55
N ILE A 192 -8.15 -4.26 11.83
CA ILE A 192 -8.29 -5.46 10.99
C ILE A 192 -8.66 -6.69 11.86
N GLU A 193 -8.00 -6.87 13.00
CA GLU A 193 -8.28 -7.96 13.93
C GLU A 193 -9.67 -7.83 14.56
N ALA A 194 -10.11 -6.61 14.84
CA ALA A 194 -11.46 -6.31 15.31
C ALA A 194 -12.54 -6.44 14.21
N GLY A 195 -12.15 -6.64 12.93
CA GLY A 195 -13.07 -6.76 11.81
C GLY A 195 -13.46 -5.41 11.16
N ASP A 196 -13.00 -4.28 11.68
CA ASP A 196 -13.22 -2.96 11.09
C ASP A 196 -12.26 -2.69 9.92
N ARG A 197 -12.56 -3.33 8.78
CA ARG A 197 -11.75 -3.24 7.55
C ARG A 197 -11.84 -1.84 6.92
N GLU A 198 -12.94 -1.13 7.08
CA GLU A 198 -13.10 0.22 6.50
C GLU A 198 -12.32 1.26 7.33
N GLY A 199 -12.39 1.21 8.65
CA GLY A 199 -11.58 2.06 9.53
C GLY A 199 -10.08 1.85 9.29
N ALA A 200 -9.65 0.60 9.22
CA ALA A 200 -8.26 0.25 8.88
C ALA A 200 -7.86 0.84 7.51
N ARG A 201 -8.70 0.68 6.49
CA ARG A 201 -8.44 1.22 5.16
C ARG A 201 -8.31 2.75 5.16
N GLU A 202 -9.21 3.46 5.85
CA GLU A 202 -9.15 4.92 5.94
C GLU A 202 -7.85 5.39 6.59
N LEU A 203 -7.43 4.72 7.66
CA LEU A 203 -6.19 5.02 8.37
C LEU A 203 -4.96 4.77 7.50
N LEU A 204 -4.90 3.62 6.82
CA LEU A 204 -3.80 3.26 5.92
C LEU A 204 -3.73 4.20 4.69
N MET A 205 -4.87 4.61 4.14
CA MET A 205 -4.92 5.61 3.06
C MET A 205 -4.45 6.99 3.53
N LYS A 206 -4.69 7.35 4.79
CA LYS A 206 -4.15 8.57 5.39
C LYS A 206 -2.63 8.45 5.54
N ALA A 207 -2.14 7.28 5.93
CA ALA A 207 -0.74 6.95 6.03
C ALA A 207 -0.01 7.15 4.70
N LEU A 208 -0.48 6.53 3.63
CA LEU A 208 0.09 6.69 2.28
C LEU A 208 -0.03 8.13 1.76
N GLY A 209 -1.06 8.86 2.15
CA GLY A 209 -1.21 10.28 1.81
C GLY A 209 -0.15 11.17 2.49
N ALA A 210 0.39 10.75 3.61
CA ALA A 210 1.48 11.44 4.31
C ALA A 210 2.86 11.02 3.78
N ASP A 211 3.08 9.73 3.56
CA ASP A 211 4.31 9.18 2.99
C ASP A 211 4.03 7.90 2.19
N LEU A 212 4.19 7.98 0.88
CA LEU A 212 4.06 6.80 -0.01
C LEU A 212 5.09 5.70 0.28
N ARG A 213 6.15 5.99 1.02
CA ARG A 213 7.18 5.02 1.40
C ARG A 213 6.79 4.15 2.60
N CYS A 214 5.61 4.33 3.15
CA CYS A 214 5.09 3.48 4.22
C CYS A 214 4.82 2.06 3.70
N LEU A 215 5.84 1.19 3.74
CA LEU A 215 5.77 -0.17 3.20
C LEU A 215 4.72 -1.01 3.93
N ASP A 216 4.55 -0.78 5.23
CA ASP A 216 3.57 -1.54 6.00
C ASP A 216 2.13 -1.18 5.61
N ALA A 217 1.86 0.09 5.29
CA ALA A 217 0.56 0.48 4.77
C ALA A 217 0.25 -0.19 3.41
N HIS A 218 1.24 -0.32 2.52
CA HIS A 218 1.08 -1.07 1.28
C HIS A 218 0.81 -2.56 1.55
N ALA A 219 1.56 -3.18 2.47
CA ALA A 219 1.37 -4.59 2.84
C ALA A 219 -0.03 -4.84 3.42
N LEU A 220 -0.51 -3.97 4.32
CA LEU A 220 -1.83 -4.10 4.95
C LEU A 220 -2.97 -3.83 3.98
N LEU A 221 -2.86 -2.84 3.09
CA LEU A 221 -3.85 -2.59 2.06
C LEU A 221 -3.92 -3.76 1.07
N GLY A 222 -2.77 -4.31 0.68
CA GLY A 222 -2.71 -5.53 -0.12
C GLY A 222 -3.42 -6.70 0.58
N TYR A 223 -3.20 -6.89 1.88
CA TYR A 223 -3.89 -7.91 2.68
C TYR A 223 -5.42 -7.68 2.71
N LEU A 224 -5.87 -6.45 2.90
CA LEU A 224 -7.30 -6.12 2.88
C LEU A 224 -7.98 -6.43 1.54
N GLU A 225 -7.28 -6.31 0.43
CA GLU A 225 -7.83 -6.53 -0.90
C GLU A 225 -7.62 -7.99 -1.40
N PHE A 226 -6.71 -8.76 -0.79
CA PHE A 226 -6.22 -10.03 -1.32
C PHE A 226 -7.32 -11.03 -1.68
N ASP A 227 -8.30 -11.22 -0.81
CA ASP A 227 -9.38 -12.19 -1.05
C ASP A 227 -10.43 -11.67 -2.05
N ARG A 228 -10.63 -10.36 -2.11
CA ARG A 228 -11.71 -9.72 -2.88
C ARG A 228 -11.31 -9.36 -4.31
N SER A 229 -10.09 -8.85 -4.47
CA SER A 229 -9.58 -8.38 -5.75
C SER A 229 -8.06 -8.55 -5.78
N PRO A 230 -7.55 -9.71 -6.25
CA PRO A 230 -6.12 -9.94 -6.37
C PRO A 230 -5.44 -8.93 -7.29
N GLU A 231 -6.16 -8.35 -8.28
CA GLU A 231 -5.66 -7.30 -9.18
C GLU A 231 -5.39 -5.98 -8.45
N ARG A 232 -6.16 -5.67 -7.39
CA ARG A 232 -5.91 -4.50 -6.55
C ARG A 232 -4.87 -4.80 -5.49
N ALA A 233 -4.92 -5.98 -4.90
CA ALA A 233 -3.95 -6.42 -3.92
C ALA A 233 -2.53 -6.39 -4.50
N ILE A 234 -2.35 -6.94 -5.71
CA ILE A 234 -1.04 -6.98 -6.37
C ILE A 234 -0.47 -5.57 -6.60
N ALA A 235 -1.32 -4.59 -6.92
CA ALA A 235 -0.87 -3.22 -7.13
C ALA A 235 -0.29 -2.59 -5.86
N HIS A 236 -0.93 -2.82 -4.71
CA HIS A 236 -0.40 -2.38 -3.42
C HIS A 236 0.93 -3.07 -3.09
N TYR A 237 0.98 -4.39 -3.17
CA TYR A 237 2.18 -5.15 -2.88
C TYR A 237 3.34 -4.79 -3.82
N GLU A 238 3.08 -4.68 -5.12
CA GLU A 238 4.11 -4.32 -6.11
C GLU A 238 4.67 -2.92 -5.84
N LEU A 239 3.83 -1.94 -5.51
CA LEU A 239 4.29 -0.61 -5.12
C LEU A 239 5.21 -0.67 -3.91
N GLY A 240 4.82 -1.38 -2.84
CA GLY A 240 5.67 -1.56 -1.67
C GLY A 240 7.00 -2.24 -2.02
N VAL A 241 6.99 -3.24 -2.90
CA VAL A 241 8.22 -3.89 -3.40
C VAL A 241 9.08 -2.89 -4.17
N ARG A 242 8.54 -2.18 -5.15
CA ARG A 242 9.30 -1.24 -5.99
C ARG A 242 9.88 -0.07 -5.18
N ILE A 243 9.13 0.43 -4.19
CA ILE A 243 9.60 1.48 -3.27
C ILE A 243 10.73 0.95 -2.38
N GLY A 244 10.57 -0.23 -1.78
CA GLY A 244 11.64 -0.85 -0.98
C GLY A 244 12.89 -1.16 -1.80
N GLU A 245 12.73 -1.53 -3.07
CA GLU A 245 13.83 -1.80 -4.02
C GLU A 245 14.68 -0.57 -4.34
N LEU A 246 14.17 0.66 -4.17
CA LEU A 246 14.99 1.87 -4.30
C LEU A 246 16.17 1.87 -3.32
N SER A 247 16.04 1.20 -2.19
CA SER A 247 17.07 1.11 -1.14
C SER A 247 18.01 -0.07 -1.32
N VAL A 248 17.67 -1.00 -2.19
CA VAL A 248 18.43 -2.24 -2.41
C VAL A 248 19.31 -2.10 -3.65
N PRO A 249 20.64 -2.04 -3.52
CA PRO A 249 21.53 -1.87 -4.67
C PRO A 249 21.40 -2.98 -5.71
N VAL A 250 21.71 -2.64 -6.96
CA VAL A 250 21.82 -3.66 -8.02
C VAL A 250 22.92 -4.66 -7.65
N GLY A 251 22.62 -5.96 -7.77
CA GLY A 251 23.57 -7.02 -7.40
C GLY A 251 23.67 -7.26 -5.88
N PHE A 252 22.70 -6.79 -5.11
CA PHE A 252 22.65 -6.95 -3.66
C PHE A 252 22.78 -8.43 -3.24
N ASP A 253 23.85 -8.73 -2.50
CA ASP A 253 24.12 -10.05 -1.91
C ASP A 253 24.04 -10.01 -0.36
N GLY A 254 23.28 -9.08 0.18
CA GLY A 254 23.04 -8.95 1.61
C GLY A 254 21.83 -9.75 2.09
N LEU A 255 21.63 -9.73 3.40
CA LEU A 255 20.50 -10.32 4.09
C LEU A 255 19.54 -9.23 4.53
N ILE A 256 18.24 -9.44 4.31
CA ILE A 256 17.13 -8.67 4.85
C ILE A 256 16.27 -9.67 5.60
N VAL A 257 16.65 -9.97 6.85
CA VAL A 257 16.06 -11.09 7.60
C VAL A 257 14.79 -10.68 8.35
N TRP A 258 13.82 -11.58 8.43
CA TRP A 258 12.56 -11.39 9.14
C TRP A 258 12.72 -11.09 10.65
N GLY A 259 13.78 -11.61 11.26
CA GLY A 259 14.08 -11.37 12.67
C GLY A 259 14.34 -9.89 13.02
N ARG A 260 14.64 -9.04 12.02
CA ARG A 260 14.72 -7.60 12.16
C ARG A 260 13.36 -6.98 11.84
N ILE A 261 12.78 -6.29 12.82
CA ILE A 261 11.38 -5.89 12.80
C ILE A 261 11.06 -4.95 11.63
N TYR A 262 11.95 -4.03 11.31
CA TYR A 262 11.76 -3.03 10.24
C TYR A 262 11.92 -3.62 8.83
N ASN A 263 12.40 -4.87 8.71
CA ASN A 263 12.45 -5.60 7.44
C ASN A 263 11.10 -6.24 7.07
N ARG A 264 10.25 -6.48 8.07
CA ARG A 264 8.99 -7.22 7.89
C ARG A 264 8.03 -6.56 6.89
N PRO A 265 7.85 -5.22 6.85
CA PRO A 265 7.02 -4.57 5.85
C PRO A 265 7.43 -4.90 4.42
N PHE A 266 8.71 -4.81 4.11
CA PHE A 266 9.24 -5.13 2.79
C PHE A 266 9.05 -6.61 2.43
N LEU A 267 9.37 -7.51 3.36
CA LEU A 267 9.20 -8.95 3.17
C LEU A 267 7.72 -9.35 3.02
N ARG A 268 6.81 -8.68 3.74
CA ARG A 268 5.35 -8.85 3.56
C ARG A 268 4.89 -8.40 2.17
N CYS A 269 5.39 -7.26 1.68
CA CYS A 269 5.10 -6.81 0.33
C CYS A 269 5.58 -7.82 -0.72
N LEU A 270 6.81 -8.31 -0.62
CA LEU A 270 7.35 -9.33 -1.52
C LEU A 270 6.52 -10.62 -1.47
N HIS A 271 6.21 -11.12 -0.28
CA HIS A 271 5.42 -12.34 -0.12
C HIS A 271 4.03 -12.20 -0.72
N GLY A 272 3.29 -11.14 -0.35
CA GLY A 272 1.96 -10.87 -0.89
C GLY A 272 1.98 -10.66 -2.41
N TYR A 273 3.03 -10.02 -2.95
CA TYR A 273 3.23 -9.89 -4.39
C TYR A 273 3.38 -11.26 -5.07
N GLY A 274 4.23 -12.14 -4.53
CA GLY A 274 4.40 -13.50 -5.03
C GLY A 274 3.10 -14.31 -5.00
N LEU A 275 2.34 -14.23 -3.88
CA LEU A 275 1.05 -14.91 -3.76
C LEU A 275 0.01 -14.40 -4.76
N CYS A 276 -0.07 -13.08 -4.98
CA CYS A 276 -0.95 -12.49 -5.98
C CYS A 276 -0.59 -12.95 -7.39
N LEU A 277 0.71 -12.97 -7.74
CA LEU A 277 1.17 -13.47 -9.02
C LEU A 277 0.74 -14.93 -9.25
N TRP A 278 0.91 -15.77 -8.25
CA TRP A 278 0.51 -17.17 -8.34
C TRP A 278 -1.01 -17.31 -8.51
N ARG A 279 -1.79 -16.57 -7.72
CA ARG A 279 -3.25 -16.54 -7.82
C ARG A 279 -3.75 -16.05 -9.17
N LEU A 280 -3.02 -15.13 -9.81
CA LEU A 280 -3.29 -14.63 -11.16
C LEU A 280 -2.69 -15.52 -12.26
N SER A 281 -2.33 -16.77 -11.96
CA SER A 281 -1.76 -17.76 -12.89
C SER A 281 -0.41 -17.36 -13.49
N ARG A 282 0.35 -16.47 -12.82
CA ARG A 282 1.69 -16.02 -13.20
C ARG A 282 2.77 -16.75 -12.39
N ALA A 283 2.67 -18.08 -12.33
CA ALA A 283 3.46 -18.95 -11.45
C ALA A 283 4.98 -18.79 -11.64
N LEU A 284 5.47 -18.59 -12.87
CA LEU A 284 6.89 -18.40 -13.14
C LEU A 284 7.43 -17.09 -12.51
N GLU A 285 6.63 -16.03 -12.53
CA GLU A 285 6.98 -14.76 -11.92
C GLU A 285 6.91 -14.86 -10.39
N ALA A 286 5.88 -15.53 -9.86
CA ALA A 286 5.78 -15.84 -8.44
C ALA A 286 7.02 -16.58 -7.93
N SER A 287 7.48 -17.62 -8.65
CA SER A 287 8.69 -18.36 -8.30
C SER A 287 9.93 -17.47 -8.21
N ARG A 288 10.08 -16.52 -9.13
CA ARG A 288 11.22 -15.57 -9.10
C ARG A 288 11.16 -14.67 -7.86
N VAL A 289 9.97 -14.20 -7.49
CA VAL A 289 9.78 -13.38 -6.28
C VAL A 289 10.08 -14.20 -5.03
N PHE A 290 9.59 -15.43 -4.93
CA PHE A 290 9.85 -16.31 -3.80
C PHE A 290 11.34 -16.68 -3.68
N GLN A 291 12.02 -17.00 -4.78
CA GLN A 291 13.47 -17.21 -4.77
C GLN A 291 14.23 -15.96 -4.30
N ARG A 292 13.76 -14.76 -4.66
CA ARG A 292 14.35 -13.51 -4.19
C ARG A 292 14.16 -13.35 -2.67
N ILE A 293 12.99 -13.65 -2.12
CA ILE A 293 12.77 -13.64 -0.67
C ILE A 293 13.77 -14.58 -0.01
N LEU A 294 13.87 -15.82 -0.47
CA LEU A 294 14.80 -16.81 0.09
C LEU A 294 16.27 -16.40 -0.04
N SER A 295 16.63 -15.66 -1.10
CA SER A 295 17.98 -15.13 -1.22
C SER A 295 18.33 -14.09 -0.15
N MET A 296 17.36 -13.31 0.32
CA MET A 296 17.54 -12.28 1.34
C MET A 296 17.21 -12.76 2.74
N ASN A 297 16.28 -13.69 2.88
CA ASN A 297 15.80 -14.27 4.13
C ASN A 297 15.79 -15.81 4.06
N PRO A 298 16.97 -16.46 4.08
CA PRO A 298 17.08 -17.91 3.91
C PRO A 298 16.34 -18.71 4.98
N ASN A 299 16.27 -18.19 6.22
CA ASN A 299 15.52 -18.83 7.32
C ASN A 299 14.04 -18.46 7.24
N ASP A 300 13.36 -18.98 6.24
CA ASP A 300 11.94 -18.69 5.93
C ASP A 300 10.98 -19.41 6.90
N LEU A 301 11.22 -19.30 8.19
CA LEU A 301 10.39 -19.95 9.21
C LEU A 301 9.00 -19.30 9.38
N HIS A 302 8.81 -18.08 8.87
CA HIS A 302 7.62 -17.25 9.16
C HIS A 302 6.69 -17.06 7.97
N GLN A 303 7.19 -17.14 6.73
CA GLN A 303 6.39 -16.83 5.54
C GLN A 303 5.99 -18.08 4.74
N GLY A 304 6.66 -19.21 4.94
CA GLY A 304 6.36 -20.45 4.25
C GLY A 304 6.64 -20.44 2.74
N VAL A 305 7.56 -19.57 2.30
CA VAL A 305 7.88 -19.35 0.88
C VAL A 305 8.40 -20.63 0.20
N ARG A 306 9.06 -21.50 0.95
CA ARG A 306 9.54 -22.82 0.45
C ARG A 306 8.38 -23.69 -0.01
N PHE A 307 7.30 -23.75 0.78
CA PHE A 307 6.13 -24.55 0.42
C PHE A 307 5.46 -24.01 -0.85
N CYS A 308 5.35 -22.69 -0.99
CA CYS A 308 4.82 -22.07 -2.21
C CYS A 308 5.67 -22.43 -3.44
N LEU A 309 7.00 -22.45 -3.30
CA LEU A 309 7.89 -22.83 -4.38
C LEU A 309 7.75 -24.32 -4.73
N ASP A 310 7.67 -25.20 -3.75
CA ASP A 310 7.46 -26.64 -3.96
C ASP A 310 6.16 -26.91 -4.70
N ASP A 311 5.08 -26.29 -4.27
CA ASP A 311 3.76 -26.43 -4.90
C ASP A 311 3.80 -25.97 -6.37
N ILE A 312 4.40 -24.80 -6.64
CA ILE A 312 4.54 -24.29 -8.01
C ILE A 312 5.39 -25.24 -8.88
N GLN A 313 6.49 -25.78 -8.34
CA GLN A 313 7.38 -26.70 -9.08
C GLN A 313 6.69 -28.03 -9.42
N GLN A 314 5.81 -28.50 -8.55
CA GLN A 314 4.99 -29.69 -8.78
C GLN A 314 3.83 -29.43 -9.76
N GLY A 315 3.75 -28.22 -10.35
CA GLY A 315 2.70 -27.81 -11.26
C GLY A 315 1.42 -27.43 -10.54
N GLY A 316 1.50 -27.18 -9.22
CA GLY A 316 0.39 -26.72 -8.39
C GLY A 316 -0.13 -25.37 -8.89
N ARG A 317 -1.44 -25.32 -9.12
CA ARG A 317 -2.14 -24.05 -9.31
C ARG A 317 -2.46 -23.46 -7.96
N TRP A 318 -2.74 -22.16 -7.91
CA TRP A 318 -3.27 -21.56 -6.70
C TRP A 318 -4.45 -22.39 -6.22
N PRO A 319 -4.44 -22.90 -4.97
CA PRO A 319 -5.55 -23.70 -4.47
C PRO A 319 -6.81 -22.81 -4.49
N GLU A 320 -7.83 -23.24 -5.23
CA GLU A 320 -9.14 -22.64 -5.12
C GLU A 320 -9.60 -22.89 -3.67
N THR A 321 -9.56 -21.84 -2.86
CA THR A 321 -9.73 -21.93 -1.42
C THR A 321 -11.09 -22.56 -1.08
N HIS A 322 -11.07 -23.74 -0.51
CA HIS A 322 -12.06 -24.07 0.50
C HIS A 322 -11.78 -23.16 1.72
N GLU A 323 -12.83 -22.46 2.17
CA GLU A 323 -12.78 -21.64 3.39
C GLU A 323 -12.14 -22.45 4.51
N GLY A 324 -10.91 -22.12 4.92
CA GLY A 324 -10.22 -22.79 6.02
C GLY A 324 -8.70 -22.91 5.93
N ASP A 325 -8.08 -22.73 4.78
CA ASP A 325 -6.63 -22.94 4.67
C ASP A 325 -5.85 -21.66 4.93
N GLU A 326 -5.50 -21.47 6.20
CA GLU A 326 -4.77 -20.29 6.71
C GLU A 326 -3.29 -20.24 6.24
N ALA A 327 -2.77 -21.34 5.70
CA ALA A 327 -1.35 -21.49 5.34
C ALA A 327 -0.97 -20.70 4.06
N THR A 328 -1.92 -20.48 3.15
CA THR A 328 -1.69 -19.80 1.86
C THR A 328 -2.06 -18.33 1.87
N ARG A 329 -2.64 -17.82 2.96
CA ARG A 329 -2.95 -16.40 3.12
C ARG A 329 -1.71 -15.60 3.51
N PRO A 330 -1.58 -14.35 3.03
CA PRO A 330 -0.59 -13.43 3.60
C PRO A 330 -0.76 -13.40 5.12
N ARG A 331 0.31 -13.60 5.87
CA ARG A 331 0.22 -13.61 7.34
C ARG A 331 -0.39 -12.32 7.84
N ARG A 332 -1.34 -12.45 8.76
CA ARG A 332 -1.96 -11.32 9.45
C ARG A 332 -0.87 -10.45 10.06
N PRO A 333 -0.98 -9.12 9.92
CA PRO A 333 -0.11 -8.20 10.64
C PRO A 333 -0.33 -8.45 12.14
N GLY A 334 0.72 -8.55 12.92
CA GLY A 334 0.63 -8.70 14.36
C GLY A 334 0.63 -10.14 14.94
N ALA A 335 0.40 -11.19 14.15
CA ALA A 335 0.53 -12.56 14.64
C ALA A 335 2.00 -12.87 15.00
N SER A 336 2.45 -12.34 16.14
CA SER A 336 3.59 -12.88 16.86
C SER A 336 3.18 -14.28 17.33
N ALA A 337 3.95 -15.29 16.97
CA ALA A 337 3.86 -16.56 17.66
C ALA A 337 4.13 -16.28 19.16
N SER A 338 3.06 -16.18 19.95
CA SER A 338 3.17 -16.31 21.39
C SER A 338 3.56 -17.76 21.64
N SER A 339 4.88 -18.02 21.65
CA SER A 339 5.41 -19.21 22.29
C SER A 339 5.14 -19.04 23.79
N HIS A 340 4.00 -19.52 24.23
CA HIS A 340 3.85 -19.91 25.64
C HIS A 340 4.79 -21.08 25.81
N GLY A 341 6.00 -20.79 26.31
CA GLY A 341 6.82 -21.76 26.97
C GLY A 341 6.27 -21.93 28.38
N ASP A 342 5.47 -22.94 28.59
CA ASP A 342 5.22 -23.48 29.93
C ASP A 342 6.45 -24.28 30.36
N SER A 343 6.83 -24.02 31.62
CA SER A 343 7.75 -24.72 32.54
C SER A 343 9.16 -24.24 32.63
#